data_d26037ddce7c8e598432ca234eb0d4f4
#
_entry.id   d26037ddce7c8e598432ca234eb0d4f4
#
_cell.length_a   1.000
_cell.length_b   1.000
_cell.length_c   1.000
_cell.angle_alpha   90.00
_cell.angle_beta   90.00
_cell.angle_gamma   90.00
#
_symmetry.space_group_name_H-M   'P 1'
#
loop_
_entity.id
_entity.type
_entity.pdbx_description
1 polymer ?
#
loop_
_entity_poly.entity_id
_entity_poly.type
_entity_poly.pdbx_seq_one_letter_code
_entity_poly.pdbx_strand_id
1 'polypeptide(L)'
;MMKKRGTIDTMKKILDLITEELEQAFVDAGYEKELARVTLSNRPDLCEYQCNGAMAGAKKYHKAPIMIAEEVVAKIPENGYISGAEAVKPGFINLKTNPAAVADYLNQMEADEKLGAEEVENPKTIVIDYGGPNVAKPLHVGHLRSAIIGESVKRITRFMGNKVVGDIHLGDWGYQMGLIITELKKRKPDLPYFDDNFTGEYPKEAPFTISDLEEIYPAASAYAKEHDDYREEALDATFQLQSGKRGYRAIWDHIMNVSVTDLKKNYANLNVEFDLWKGESDAQKYIPDMVERLKNEGYAHIDNGALVVDVKEETDTKEIPPCMILKSDGAALYDTTDLATLVEREELFQPNEVIYVVDKRQELHFVQVFRCAKKTGIVKDDTKLTFLGFGTMNGKDGKPFKTREGGVMRLENLIREITEKMYEKITENRTVSEEEAKATAKMVGMAAIKYGDLSNQAAKDYVFDVDRFTSFEGNTGPYILYTIVRIKSILNKYKESGKSMDDIKILAAASESEKALMLEAAKFGSVMQNVYEELAPHKICAYIYDLANAFNRFYHETKILAEEDEQKQKSYIALLTLTRDILTTCIDLLGFEAPERM
;
A
#
# COMPACT_ATOMS: atom_id res chain seq x y z
N MET A 1 19.63 30.15 -6.57
CA MET A 1 19.49 30.18 -8.02
C MET A 1 18.61 29.02 -8.42
N MET A 2 17.31 29.25 -8.63
CA MET A 2 16.40 28.22 -9.13
C MET A 2 16.75 27.91 -10.58
N LYS A 3 17.26 26.70 -10.86
CA LYS A 3 17.34 26.19 -12.22
C LYS A 3 15.91 26.08 -12.75
N LYS A 4 15.59 26.77 -13.82
CA LYS A 4 14.38 26.56 -14.63
C LYS A 4 14.35 25.07 -14.99
N ARG A 5 13.31 24.33 -14.53
CA ARG A 5 12.95 23.02 -15.07
C ARG A 5 12.63 23.23 -16.56
N GLY A 6 13.53 22.81 -17.43
CA GLY A 6 13.19 22.54 -18.80
C GLY A 6 12.13 21.44 -18.79
N THR A 7 11.24 21.45 -19.75
CA THR A 7 10.34 20.33 -20.06
C THR A 7 11.19 19.07 -20.20
N ILE A 8 11.22 18.26 -19.13
CA ILE A 8 11.75 16.90 -19.20
C ILE A 8 10.70 16.15 -20.00
N ASP A 9 11.05 15.73 -21.23
CA ASP A 9 10.24 14.77 -21.96
C ASP A 9 10.13 13.54 -21.05
N THR A 10 8.92 13.28 -20.53
CA THR A 10 8.64 12.10 -19.73
C THR A 10 8.88 10.87 -20.58
N MET A 11 9.65 9.93 -20.03
CA MET A 11 9.95 8.69 -20.72
C MET A 11 8.68 7.87 -20.92
N LYS A 12 8.32 7.59 -22.20
CA LYS A 12 7.14 6.77 -22.51
C LYS A 12 7.40 5.29 -22.15
N LYS A 13 6.36 4.58 -21.81
CA LYS A 13 6.41 3.13 -21.60
C LYS A 13 6.73 2.41 -22.91
N ILE A 14 7.50 1.33 -22.82
CA ILE A 14 7.87 0.53 -24.01
C ILE A 14 6.62 0.00 -24.76
N LEU A 15 5.57 -0.33 -24.04
CA LEU A 15 4.29 -0.76 -24.63
C LEU A 15 3.64 0.33 -25.47
N ASP A 16 3.71 1.59 -25.03
CA ASP A 16 3.18 2.73 -25.79
C ASP A 16 4.00 2.99 -27.04
N LEU A 17 5.33 2.87 -26.96
CA LEU A 17 6.23 3.02 -28.11
C LEU A 17 5.99 1.95 -29.18
N ILE A 18 5.80 0.70 -28.77
CA ILE A 18 5.44 -0.41 -29.69
C ILE A 18 4.03 -0.16 -30.28
N THR A 19 3.10 0.32 -29.47
CA THR A 19 1.73 0.64 -29.92
C THR A 19 1.74 1.76 -30.95
N GLU A 20 2.45 2.86 -30.73
CA GLU A 20 2.56 3.99 -31.66
C GLU A 20 3.14 3.55 -33.01
N GLU A 21 4.15 2.67 -33.00
CA GLU A 21 4.71 2.11 -34.23
C GLU A 21 3.70 1.26 -35.00
N LEU A 22 2.92 0.45 -34.27
CA LEU A 22 1.86 -0.36 -34.90
C LEU A 22 0.66 0.49 -35.34
N GLU A 23 0.30 1.56 -34.62
CA GLU A 23 -0.70 2.54 -35.04
C GLU A 23 -0.37 3.13 -36.40
N GLN A 24 0.90 3.52 -36.61
CA GLN A 24 1.34 4.05 -37.89
C GLN A 24 1.22 3.00 -38.98
N ALA A 25 1.55 1.73 -38.71
CA ALA A 25 1.40 0.65 -39.67
C ALA A 25 -0.07 0.39 -40.06
N PHE A 26 -1.01 0.49 -39.11
CA PHE A 26 -2.46 0.43 -39.40
C PHE A 26 -2.89 1.58 -40.31
N VAL A 27 -2.47 2.80 -40.00
CA VAL A 27 -2.79 4.00 -40.81
C VAL A 27 -2.21 3.85 -42.24
N ASP A 28 -0.96 3.43 -42.39
CA ASP A 28 -0.30 3.24 -43.65
C ASP A 28 -0.91 2.10 -44.51
N ALA A 29 -1.58 1.16 -43.85
CA ALA A 29 -2.37 0.12 -44.49
C ALA A 29 -3.82 0.55 -44.82
N GLY A 30 -4.21 1.76 -44.43
CA GLY A 30 -5.55 2.32 -44.69
C GLY A 30 -6.60 1.99 -43.63
N TYR A 31 -6.17 1.66 -42.40
CA TYR A 31 -7.02 1.32 -41.26
C TYR A 31 -6.93 2.35 -40.14
N GLU A 32 -7.89 2.29 -39.22
CA GLU A 32 -7.89 3.19 -38.05
C GLU A 32 -6.78 2.82 -37.07
N LYS A 33 -6.09 3.82 -36.52
CA LYS A 33 -5.02 3.63 -35.52
C LYS A 33 -5.52 2.98 -34.22
N GLU A 34 -6.78 3.21 -33.84
CA GLU A 34 -7.42 2.67 -32.63
C GLU A 34 -7.51 1.15 -32.62
N LEU A 35 -7.27 0.52 -33.76
CA LEU A 35 -7.18 -0.95 -33.89
C LEU A 35 -5.82 -1.49 -33.40
N ALA A 36 -4.80 -0.67 -33.28
CA ALA A 36 -3.46 -1.07 -32.81
C ALA A 36 -3.42 -1.29 -31.29
N ARG A 37 -4.20 -2.23 -30.80
CA ARG A 37 -4.25 -2.59 -29.38
C ARG A 37 -3.21 -3.67 -29.07
N VAL A 38 -2.03 -3.22 -28.66
CA VAL A 38 -0.92 -4.10 -28.29
C VAL A 38 -1.05 -4.52 -26.83
N THR A 39 -0.87 -5.80 -26.59
CA THR A 39 -0.82 -6.41 -25.26
C THR A 39 0.38 -7.34 -25.15
N LEU A 40 0.76 -7.69 -23.92
CA LEU A 40 1.71 -8.77 -23.68
C LEU A 40 1.11 -10.08 -24.24
N SER A 41 1.98 -10.88 -24.88
CA SER A 41 1.55 -12.17 -25.40
C SER A 41 1.32 -13.18 -24.27
N ASN A 42 0.26 -13.97 -24.38
CA ASN A 42 0.03 -15.13 -23.51
C ASN A 42 0.88 -16.35 -23.93
N ARG A 43 1.59 -16.25 -25.04
CA ARG A 43 2.47 -17.29 -25.61
C ARG A 43 3.87 -16.71 -25.85
N PRO A 44 4.63 -16.47 -24.75
CA PRO A 44 5.99 -15.90 -24.86
C PRO A 44 6.98 -16.75 -25.65
N ASP A 45 6.65 -18.03 -25.84
CA ASP A 45 7.35 -18.95 -26.71
C ASP A 45 7.21 -18.61 -28.21
N LEU A 46 6.16 -17.88 -28.59
CA LEU A 46 5.89 -17.49 -29.98
C LEU A 46 6.23 -16.02 -30.25
N CYS A 47 5.86 -15.13 -29.35
CA CYS A 47 6.07 -13.70 -29.48
C CYS A 47 6.06 -13.00 -28.12
N GLU A 48 6.63 -11.81 -28.01
CA GLU A 48 6.65 -11.01 -26.80
C GLU A 48 5.37 -10.18 -26.62
N TYR A 49 4.86 -9.62 -27.74
CA TYR A 49 3.65 -8.81 -27.77
C TYR A 49 2.68 -9.30 -28.85
N GLN A 50 1.42 -8.95 -28.71
CA GLN A 50 0.38 -9.36 -29.65
C GLN A 50 -0.65 -8.28 -29.83
N CYS A 51 -1.20 -8.17 -31.04
CA CYS A 51 -2.34 -7.32 -31.37
C CYS A 51 -3.46 -8.14 -31.98
N ASN A 52 -4.70 -7.91 -31.55
CA ASN A 52 -5.90 -8.55 -32.10
C ASN A 52 -6.81 -7.58 -32.84
N GLY A 53 -6.35 -6.37 -33.14
CA GLY A 53 -7.14 -5.31 -33.74
C GLY A 53 -7.69 -5.63 -35.12
N ALA A 54 -7.01 -6.47 -35.89
CA ALA A 54 -7.50 -6.91 -37.19
C ALA A 54 -8.84 -7.65 -37.09
N MET A 55 -9.08 -8.40 -36.03
CA MET A 55 -10.34 -9.08 -35.77
C MET A 55 -11.47 -8.07 -35.46
N ALA A 56 -11.17 -7.01 -34.71
CA ALA A 56 -12.11 -5.96 -34.42
C ALA A 56 -12.48 -5.14 -35.68
N GLY A 57 -11.50 -4.92 -36.58
CA GLY A 57 -11.71 -4.21 -37.84
C GLY A 57 -12.46 -4.98 -38.93
N ALA A 58 -12.47 -6.30 -38.86
CA ALA A 58 -12.98 -7.16 -39.94
C ALA A 58 -14.41 -6.82 -40.38
N LYS A 59 -15.31 -6.60 -39.44
CA LYS A 59 -16.71 -6.25 -39.70
C LYS A 59 -16.83 -4.88 -40.35
N LYS A 60 -16.05 -3.90 -39.89
CA LYS A 60 -16.10 -2.52 -40.39
C LYS A 60 -15.58 -2.40 -41.81
N TYR A 61 -14.49 -3.12 -42.11
CA TYR A 61 -13.82 -3.04 -43.42
C TYR A 61 -14.27 -4.12 -44.39
N HIS A 62 -15.23 -4.98 -43.99
CA HIS A 62 -15.75 -6.09 -44.79
C HIS A 62 -14.65 -6.98 -45.38
N LYS A 63 -13.62 -7.26 -44.59
CA LYS A 63 -12.42 -7.97 -44.98
C LYS A 63 -12.09 -9.07 -43.96
N ALA A 64 -11.52 -10.18 -44.43
CA ALA A 64 -11.08 -11.23 -43.49
C ALA A 64 -9.99 -10.68 -42.54
N PRO A 65 -10.07 -11.00 -41.23
CA PRO A 65 -9.11 -10.47 -40.26
C PRO A 65 -7.64 -10.77 -40.61
N ILE A 66 -7.36 -11.95 -41.13
CA ILE A 66 -6.01 -12.35 -41.54
C ILE A 66 -5.46 -11.46 -42.65
N MET A 67 -6.30 -11.04 -43.61
CA MET A 67 -5.89 -10.14 -44.68
C MET A 67 -5.53 -8.75 -44.15
N ILE A 68 -6.31 -8.23 -43.20
CA ILE A 68 -5.99 -6.96 -42.53
C ILE A 68 -4.66 -7.09 -41.79
N ALA A 69 -4.45 -8.18 -41.05
CA ALA A 69 -3.22 -8.44 -40.32
C ALA A 69 -2.00 -8.50 -41.25
N GLU A 70 -2.10 -9.19 -42.39
CA GLU A 70 -1.04 -9.31 -43.40
C GLU A 70 -0.68 -7.93 -44.02
N GLU A 71 -1.70 -7.12 -44.34
CA GLU A 71 -1.49 -5.78 -44.90
C GLU A 71 -0.82 -4.84 -43.89
N VAL A 72 -1.19 -4.92 -42.60
CA VAL A 72 -0.56 -4.14 -41.53
C VAL A 72 0.88 -4.58 -41.30
N VAL A 73 1.13 -5.87 -41.21
CA VAL A 73 2.49 -6.43 -41.03
C VAL A 73 3.43 -5.94 -42.14
N ALA A 74 2.95 -5.85 -43.41
CA ALA A 74 3.73 -5.34 -44.53
C ALA A 74 4.09 -3.84 -44.42
N LYS A 75 3.50 -3.10 -43.49
CA LYS A 75 3.76 -1.65 -43.26
C LYS A 75 4.59 -1.36 -42.03
N ILE A 76 4.96 -2.39 -41.24
CA ILE A 76 5.80 -2.19 -40.05
C ILE A 76 7.22 -1.81 -40.49
N PRO A 77 7.83 -0.73 -39.94
CA PRO A 77 9.17 -0.31 -40.31
C PRO A 77 10.26 -1.27 -39.80
N GLU A 78 11.36 -1.40 -40.56
CA GLU A 78 12.42 -2.37 -40.23
C GLU A 78 13.30 -1.96 -39.04
N ASN A 79 13.33 -0.68 -38.67
CA ASN A 79 14.30 -0.11 -37.72
C ASN A 79 13.67 0.46 -36.45
N GLY A 80 12.46 0.03 -36.08
CA GLY A 80 11.77 0.49 -34.88
C GLY A 80 11.94 -0.44 -33.69
N TYR A 81 10.96 -0.38 -32.79
CA TYR A 81 10.86 -1.30 -31.63
C TYR A 81 10.43 -2.72 -32.03
N ILE A 82 9.82 -2.88 -33.19
CA ILE A 82 9.39 -4.17 -33.73
C ILE A 82 10.39 -4.67 -34.76
N SER A 83 11.06 -5.80 -34.48
CA SER A 83 12.01 -6.43 -35.41
C SER A 83 11.42 -7.58 -36.19
N GLY A 84 10.28 -8.09 -35.77
CA GLY A 84 9.59 -9.19 -36.44
C GLY A 84 8.11 -9.15 -36.13
N ALA A 85 7.29 -9.33 -37.19
CA ALA A 85 5.85 -9.40 -37.07
C ALA A 85 5.30 -10.53 -37.96
N GLU A 86 4.32 -11.25 -37.45
CA GLU A 86 3.68 -12.34 -38.15
C GLU A 86 2.17 -12.25 -38.02
N ALA A 87 1.46 -12.31 -39.15
CA ALA A 87 0.01 -12.44 -39.16
C ALA A 87 -0.40 -13.89 -38.96
N VAL A 88 -1.15 -14.16 -37.89
CA VAL A 88 -1.55 -15.51 -37.51
C VAL A 88 -3.07 -15.62 -37.47
N LYS A 89 -3.61 -16.72 -38.04
CA LYS A 89 -5.08 -16.92 -38.05
C LYS A 89 -5.66 -17.00 -36.64
N PRO A 90 -6.87 -16.44 -36.41
CA PRO A 90 -7.74 -15.84 -37.40
C PRO A 90 -7.43 -14.39 -37.80
N GLY A 91 -6.55 -13.68 -37.12
CA GLY A 91 -6.20 -12.28 -37.39
C GLY A 91 -5.36 -11.65 -36.28
N PHE A 92 -4.58 -12.45 -35.58
CA PHE A 92 -3.58 -11.96 -34.63
C PHE A 92 -2.35 -11.44 -35.36
N ILE A 93 -1.74 -10.39 -34.82
CA ILE A 93 -0.42 -9.94 -35.19
C ILE A 93 0.53 -10.25 -34.03
N ASN A 94 1.40 -11.22 -34.21
CA ASN A 94 2.45 -11.55 -33.26
C ASN A 94 3.67 -10.65 -33.49
N LEU A 95 4.19 -10.03 -32.42
CA LEU A 95 5.26 -9.05 -32.50
C LEU A 95 6.48 -9.53 -31.71
N LYS A 96 7.65 -9.39 -32.31
CA LYS A 96 8.96 -9.56 -31.67
C LYS A 96 9.65 -8.22 -31.60
N THR A 97 10.23 -7.95 -30.44
CA THR A 97 10.94 -6.69 -30.18
C THR A 97 12.31 -6.65 -30.85
N ASN A 98 12.74 -5.45 -31.22
CA ASN A 98 14.09 -5.20 -31.70
C ASN A 98 15.07 -5.18 -30.51
N PRO A 99 16.04 -6.12 -30.43
CA PRO A 99 16.94 -6.21 -29.28
C PRO A 99 17.77 -4.95 -29.02
N ALA A 100 18.19 -4.24 -30.07
CA ALA A 100 18.93 -3.00 -29.93
C ALA A 100 18.06 -1.87 -29.37
N ALA A 101 16.81 -1.75 -29.86
CA ALA A 101 15.87 -0.76 -29.35
C ALA A 101 15.50 -1.01 -27.89
N VAL A 102 15.33 -2.27 -27.48
CA VAL A 102 15.12 -2.63 -26.07
C VAL A 102 16.33 -2.25 -25.22
N ALA A 103 17.54 -2.51 -25.67
CA ALA A 103 18.75 -2.12 -24.95
C ALA A 103 18.85 -0.59 -24.77
N ASP A 104 18.58 0.17 -25.81
CA ASP A 104 18.56 1.65 -25.74
C ASP A 104 17.47 2.15 -24.78
N TYR A 105 16.30 1.53 -24.79
CA TYR A 105 15.22 1.84 -23.85
C TYR A 105 15.65 1.60 -22.40
N LEU A 106 16.29 0.48 -22.09
CA LEU A 106 16.79 0.17 -20.75
C LEU A 106 17.89 1.12 -20.29
N ASN A 107 18.76 1.57 -21.20
CA ASN A 107 19.76 2.59 -20.90
C ASN A 107 19.12 3.95 -20.57
N GLN A 108 17.99 4.29 -21.21
CA GLN A 108 17.21 5.47 -20.86
C GLN A 108 16.54 5.31 -19.49
N MET A 109 16.00 4.12 -19.17
CA MET A 109 15.45 3.83 -17.85
C MET A 109 16.48 4.02 -16.73
N GLU A 110 17.73 3.55 -16.92
CA GLU A 110 18.79 3.70 -15.93
C GLU A 110 19.16 5.18 -15.67
N ALA A 111 19.07 6.00 -16.70
CA ALA A 111 19.35 7.44 -16.61
C ALA A 111 18.18 8.25 -16.01
N ASP A 112 17.00 7.66 -15.87
CA ASP A 112 15.80 8.29 -15.35
C ASP A 112 15.64 8.04 -13.84
N GLU A 113 15.37 9.10 -13.05
CA GLU A 113 15.21 9.00 -11.58
C GLU A 113 14.04 8.06 -11.18
N LYS A 114 13.03 7.93 -12.03
CA LYS A 114 11.87 7.07 -11.82
C LYS A 114 11.93 5.76 -12.60
N LEU A 115 13.07 5.44 -13.18
CA LEU A 115 13.31 4.21 -13.94
C LEU A 115 12.24 3.96 -15.04
N GLY A 116 11.82 5.02 -15.71
CA GLY A 116 10.80 4.96 -16.75
C GLY A 116 9.35 4.90 -16.27
N ALA A 117 9.11 5.07 -14.98
CA ALA A 117 7.75 5.25 -14.47
C ALA A 117 7.28 6.70 -14.70
N GLU A 118 6.16 6.84 -15.39
CA GLU A 118 5.59 8.13 -15.75
C GLU A 118 4.81 8.73 -14.58
N GLU A 119 5.21 9.91 -14.10
CA GLU A 119 4.45 10.63 -13.09
C GLU A 119 3.11 11.12 -13.65
N VAL A 120 2.12 11.28 -12.77
CA VAL A 120 0.82 11.84 -13.15
C VAL A 120 0.96 13.27 -13.69
N GLU A 121 0.28 13.59 -14.79
CA GLU A 121 0.32 14.93 -15.38
C GLU A 121 -0.22 16.01 -14.43
N ASN A 122 -1.26 15.67 -13.68
CA ASN A 122 -1.95 16.58 -12.77
C ASN A 122 -1.86 16.05 -11.35
N PRO A 123 -0.81 16.43 -10.59
CA PRO A 123 -0.64 16.02 -9.21
C PRO A 123 -1.83 16.37 -8.34
N LYS A 124 -2.31 15.40 -7.58
CA LYS A 124 -3.44 15.52 -6.66
C LYS A 124 -2.96 15.64 -5.22
N THR A 125 -3.79 16.27 -4.38
CA THR A 125 -3.66 16.15 -2.93
C THR A 125 -4.54 14.98 -2.47
N ILE A 126 -3.91 13.96 -1.90
CA ILE A 126 -4.58 12.71 -1.50
C ILE A 126 -4.33 12.48 -0.01
N VAL A 127 -5.41 12.29 0.75
CA VAL A 127 -5.34 11.87 2.14
C VAL A 127 -5.59 10.37 2.20
N ILE A 128 -4.72 9.63 2.88
CA ILE A 128 -4.88 8.19 3.10
C ILE A 128 -5.08 7.96 4.59
N ASP A 129 -6.27 7.46 4.92
CA ASP A 129 -6.66 7.06 6.27
C ASP A 129 -6.36 5.58 6.46
N TYR A 130 -5.42 5.27 7.33
CA TYR A 130 -5.01 3.90 7.61
C TYR A 130 -4.42 3.74 9.01
N GLY A 131 -4.31 2.52 9.50
CA GLY A 131 -3.88 2.23 10.87
C GLY A 131 -5.05 2.27 11.85
N GLY A 132 -5.34 3.40 12.43
CA GLY A 132 -6.53 3.68 13.23
C GLY A 132 -6.83 2.79 14.44
N PRO A 133 -5.86 2.45 15.30
CA PRO A 133 -6.13 1.66 16.49
C PRO A 133 -6.81 2.50 17.58
N ASN A 134 -7.50 1.83 18.49
CA ASN A 134 -7.90 2.47 19.73
C ASN A 134 -6.69 2.69 20.64
N VAL A 135 -6.62 3.86 21.27
CA VAL A 135 -5.60 4.13 22.29
C VAL A 135 -5.80 3.23 23.52
N ALA A 136 -4.77 3.12 24.35
CA ALA A 136 -4.75 2.26 25.53
C ALA A 136 -4.93 0.75 25.27
N LYS A 137 -4.75 0.33 24.02
CA LYS A 137 -4.72 -1.08 23.63
C LYS A 137 -3.44 -1.39 22.89
N PRO A 138 -2.83 -2.57 23.11
CA PRO A 138 -1.70 -2.99 22.32
C PRO A 138 -2.11 -3.25 20.88
N LEU A 139 -1.21 -2.99 19.93
CA LEU A 139 -1.40 -3.44 18.57
C LEU A 139 -1.40 -4.97 18.51
N HIS A 140 -2.37 -5.52 17.85
CA HIS A 140 -2.46 -6.96 17.57
C HIS A 140 -2.41 -7.20 16.05
N VAL A 141 -2.28 -8.46 15.65
CA VAL A 141 -2.15 -8.85 14.25
C VAL A 141 -3.31 -8.38 13.36
N GLY A 142 -4.49 -8.11 13.92
CA GLY A 142 -5.61 -7.51 13.21
C GLY A 142 -5.38 -6.08 12.72
N HIS A 143 -4.41 -5.36 13.31
CA HIS A 143 -4.03 -4.01 12.87
C HIS A 143 -2.96 -4.03 11.77
N LEU A 144 -2.34 -5.18 11.51
CA LEU A 144 -1.21 -5.32 10.59
C LEU A 144 -1.58 -4.92 9.17
N ARG A 145 -2.68 -5.43 8.65
CA ARG A 145 -3.05 -5.25 7.24
C ARG A 145 -3.34 -3.80 6.89
N SER A 146 -4.09 -3.08 7.71
CA SER A 146 -4.34 -1.65 7.50
C SER A 146 -3.02 -0.86 7.42
N ALA A 147 -2.12 -1.09 8.36
CA ALA A 147 -0.84 -0.40 8.43
C ALA A 147 0.06 -0.69 7.21
N ILE A 148 0.23 -1.96 6.87
CA ILE A 148 1.12 -2.39 5.78
C ILE A 148 0.59 -2.00 4.41
N ILE A 149 -0.70 -2.21 4.15
CA ILE A 149 -1.33 -1.86 2.88
C ILE A 149 -1.36 -0.34 2.72
N GLY A 150 -1.77 0.39 3.76
CA GLY A 150 -1.85 1.85 3.74
C GLY A 150 -0.49 2.50 3.51
N GLU A 151 0.56 2.02 4.18
CA GLU A 151 1.92 2.51 3.98
C GLU A 151 2.42 2.29 2.54
N SER A 152 2.17 1.11 1.99
CA SER A 152 2.55 0.81 0.60
C SER A 152 1.77 1.69 -0.39
N VAL A 153 0.46 1.83 -0.22
CA VAL A 153 -0.37 2.71 -1.07
C VAL A 153 0.10 4.17 -0.98
N LYS A 154 0.43 4.65 0.20
CA LYS A 154 1.00 5.99 0.40
C LYS A 154 2.30 6.18 -0.39
N ARG A 155 3.24 5.24 -0.27
CA ARG A 155 4.53 5.30 -0.97
C ARG A 155 4.37 5.24 -2.48
N ILE A 156 3.53 4.34 -2.99
CA ILE A 156 3.21 4.22 -4.42
C ILE A 156 2.60 5.52 -4.96
N THR A 157 1.60 6.05 -4.29
CA THR A 157 0.88 7.26 -4.70
C THR A 157 1.81 8.49 -4.71
N ARG A 158 2.71 8.57 -3.73
CA ARG A 158 3.77 9.59 -3.65
C ARG A 158 4.80 9.44 -4.77
N PHE A 159 5.26 8.21 -5.01
CA PHE A 159 6.20 7.90 -6.08
C PHE A 159 5.67 8.32 -7.45
N MET A 160 4.36 8.19 -7.68
CA MET A 160 3.70 8.60 -8.92
C MET A 160 3.47 10.12 -9.03
N GLY A 161 3.98 10.93 -8.10
CA GLY A 161 4.02 12.39 -8.21
C GLY A 161 2.91 13.14 -7.49
N ASN A 162 2.06 12.48 -6.71
CA ASN A 162 1.02 13.14 -5.94
C ASN A 162 1.54 13.71 -4.61
N LYS A 163 0.85 14.72 -4.09
CA LYS A 163 1.00 15.17 -2.71
C LYS A 163 0.13 14.28 -1.81
N VAL A 164 0.76 13.53 -0.92
CA VAL A 164 0.07 12.53 -0.10
C VAL A 164 0.24 12.82 1.38
N VAL A 165 -0.87 12.74 2.12
CA VAL A 165 -0.92 12.86 3.57
C VAL A 165 -1.40 11.53 4.14
N GLY A 166 -0.53 10.83 4.86
CA GLY A 166 -0.89 9.64 5.64
C GLY A 166 -1.43 10.07 7.00
N ASP A 167 -2.70 9.79 7.25
CA ASP A 167 -3.41 10.18 8.46
C ASP A 167 -3.82 8.95 9.25
N ILE A 168 -3.36 8.85 10.49
CA ILE A 168 -3.86 7.86 11.44
C ILE A 168 -5.06 8.46 12.19
N HIS A 169 -6.17 7.73 12.23
CA HIS A 169 -7.37 8.16 12.94
C HIS A 169 -7.58 7.30 14.18
N LEU A 170 -7.13 7.81 15.33
CA LEU A 170 -7.15 7.08 16.60
C LEU A 170 -8.55 7.06 17.24
N GLY A 171 -8.94 5.90 17.77
CA GLY A 171 -10.07 5.80 18.68
C GLY A 171 -9.67 6.26 20.09
N ASP A 172 -9.90 7.53 20.40
CA ASP A 172 -9.38 8.19 21.60
C ASP A 172 -10.43 8.92 22.43
N TRP A 173 -11.72 8.80 22.08
CA TRP A 173 -12.74 9.67 22.63
C TRP A 173 -14.00 8.97 23.13
N GLY A 174 -14.09 7.68 22.95
CA GLY A 174 -15.30 6.91 23.25
C GLY A 174 -15.37 6.34 24.67
N TYR A 175 -16.34 5.47 24.87
CA TYR A 175 -16.66 4.76 26.13
C TYR A 175 -15.46 4.08 26.80
N GLN A 176 -14.49 3.63 26.00
CA GLN A 176 -13.25 3.05 26.51
C GLN A 176 -12.47 3.99 27.45
N MET A 177 -12.53 5.30 27.20
CA MET A 177 -11.87 6.28 28.07
C MET A 177 -12.56 6.34 29.43
N GLY A 178 -13.89 6.30 29.45
CA GLY A 178 -14.68 6.23 30.69
C GLY A 178 -14.39 4.97 31.49
N LEU A 179 -14.26 3.82 30.82
CA LEU A 179 -13.88 2.56 31.46
C LEU A 179 -12.50 2.64 32.15
N ILE A 180 -11.52 3.22 31.48
CA ILE A 180 -10.17 3.38 32.05
C ILE A 180 -10.18 4.33 33.25
N ILE A 181 -10.87 5.46 33.12
CA ILE A 181 -11.00 6.44 34.21
C ILE A 181 -11.68 5.81 35.44
N THR A 182 -12.77 5.09 35.24
CA THR A 182 -13.54 4.42 36.30
C THR A 182 -12.68 3.38 37.01
N GLU A 183 -11.98 2.52 36.26
CA GLU A 183 -11.11 1.52 36.84
C GLU A 183 -9.91 2.12 37.58
N LEU A 184 -9.30 3.17 37.02
CA LEU A 184 -8.22 3.88 37.67
C LEU A 184 -8.67 4.50 39.00
N LYS A 185 -9.85 5.11 39.03
CA LYS A 185 -10.46 5.65 40.27
C LYS A 185 -10.68 4.58 41.33
N LYS A 186 -11.15 3.40 40.91
CA LYS A 186 -11.32 2.25 41.81
C LYS A 186 -9.99 1.74 42.40
N ARG A 187 -8.96 1.69 41.58
CA ARG A 187 -7.64 1.19 42.00
C ARG A 187 -6.80 2.21 42.78
N LYS A 188 -6.92 3.49 42.43
CA LYS A 188 -6.13 4.61 42.99
C LYS A 188 -7.02 5.82 43.30
N PRO A 189 -7.96 5.71 44.26
CA PRO A 189 -8.94 6.75 44.53
C PRO A 189 -8.36 8.06 45.06
N ASP A 190 -7.16 8.01 45.65
CA ASP A 190 -6.49 9.17 46.27
C ASP A 190 -5.72 10.04 45.28
N LEU A 191 -5.73 9.71 44.00
CA LEU A 191 -5.06 10.53 42.99
C LEU A 191 -5.76 11.90 42.85
N PRO A 192 -4.98 13.00 42.65
CA PRO A 192 -5.53 14.35 42.58
C PRO A 192 -6.54 14.58 41.44
N TYR A 193 -6.55 13.71 40.43
CA TYR A 193 -7.48 13.77 39.31
C TYR A 193 -8.94 13.51 39.72
N PHE A 194 -9.17 12.86 40.85
CA PHE A 194 -10.50 12.49 41.37
C PHE A 194 -10.99 13.41 42.48
N ASP A 195 -10.14 14.37 42.91
CA ASP A 195 -10.52 15.39 43.89
C ASP A 195 -11.06 16.63 43.15
N ASP A 196 -12.38 16.85 43.26
CA ASP A 196 -13.06 17.98 42.63
C ASP A 196 -12.61 19.34 43.22
N ASN A 197 -11.98 19.36 44.40
CA ASN A 197 -11.45 20.57 45.05
C ASN A 197 -9.99 20.84 44.70
N PHE A 198 -9.33 19.94 43.98
CA PHE A 198 -7.95 20.11 43.59
C PHE A 198 -7.76 21.26 42.59
N THR A 199 -7.03 22.29 42.97
CA THR A 199 -6.78 23.48 42.14
C THR A 199 -5.32 23.60 41.66
N GLY A 200 -4.44 22.71 42.12
CA GLY A 200 -3.02 22.68 41.76
C GLY A 200 -2.77 22.22 40.33
N GLU A 201 -1.50 22.18 39.94
CA GLU A 201 -1.07 21.53 38.71
C GLU A 201 -1.03 20.03 38.91
N TYR A 202 -1.56 19.28 37.91
CA TYR A 202 -1.48 17.83 37.92
C TYR A 202 -0.06 17.32 37.67
N PRO A 203 0.34 16.18 38.23
CA PRO A 203 1.65 15.60 37.99
C PRO A 203 1.98 15.47 36.52
N LYS A 204 3.23 15.77 36.15
CA LYS A 204 3.71 15.61 34.77
C LYS A 204 3.88 14.16 34.37
N GLU A 205 4.19 13.29 35.33
CA GLU A 205 4.31 11.86 35.12
C GLU A 205 2.93 11.20 35.14
N ALA A 206 2.71 10.29 34.18
CA ALA A 206 1.49 9.52 34.14
C ALA A 206 1.36 8.60 35.37
N PRO A 207 0.17 8.45 35.96
CA PRO A 207 -0.07 7.57 37.09
C PRO A 207 -0.10 6.07 36.69
N PHE A 208 0.21 5.75 35.45
CA PHE A 208 0.22 4.41 34.86
C PHE A 208 1.23 4.32 33.71
N THR A 209 1.62 3.11 33.40
CA THR A 209 2.41 2.76 32.22
C THR A 209 1.50 2.20 31.13
N ILE A 210 2.04 1.95 29.91
CA ILE A 210 1.28 1.27 28.85
C ILE A 210 0.87 -0.15 29.29
N SER A 211 1.72 -0.87 30.03
CA SER A 211 1.39 -2.18 30.56
C SER A 211 0.24 -2.15 31.55
N ASP A 212 0.17 -1.09 32.38
CA ASP A 212 -0.98 -0.89 33.27
C ASP A 212 -2.28 -0.65 32.48
N LEU A 213 -2.24 0.15 31.42
CA LEU A 213 -3.39 0.40 30.55
C LEU A 213 -3.88 -0.88 29.84
N GLU A 214 -2.94 -1.73 29.43
CA GLU A 214 -3.24 -3.04 28.82
C GLU A 214 -3.95 -4.00 29.77
N GLU A 215 -3.76 -3.85 31.08
CA GLU A 215 -4.47 -4.60 32.12
C GLU A 215 -5.79 -3.93 32.51
N ILE A 216 -5.76 -2.60 32.73
CA ILE A 216 -6.90 -1.80 33.21
C ILE A 216 -8.09 -1.92 32.26
N TYR A 217 -7.88 -1.70 30.96
CA TYR A 217 -8.97 -1.67 30.01
C TYR A 217 -9.73 -2.99 29.86
N PRO A 218 -9.06 -4.14 29.64
CA PRO A 218 -9.77 -5.42 29.56
C PRO A 218 -10.49 -5.79 30.85
N ALA A 219 -9.89 -5.51 32.02
CA ALA A 219 -10.51 -5.74 33.31
C ALA A 219 -11.79 -4.91 33.49
N ALA A 220 -11.73 -3.61 33.18
CA ALA A 220 -12.87 -2.72 33.23
C ALA A 220 -13.97 -3.15 32.25
N SER A 221 -13.59 -3.50 31.03
CA SER A 221 -14.54 -3.94 29.99
C SER A 221 -15.25 -5.25 30.36
N ALA A 222 -14.53 -6.20 30.94
CA ALA A 222 -15.12 -7.46 31.41
C ALA A 222 -16.07 -7.23 32.59
N TYR A 223 -15.65 -6.43 33.56
CA TYR A 223 -16.45 -6.13 34.74
C TYR A 223 -17.75 -5.37 34.41
N ALA A 224 -17.69 -4.40 33.50
CA ALA A 224 -18.84 -3.62 33.07
C ALA A 224 -19.92 -4.46 32.35
N LYS A 225 -19.56 -5.62 31.78
CA LYS A 225 -20.53 -6.51 31.13
C LYS A 225 -21.45 -7.21 32.13
N GLU A 226 -20.97 -7.43 33.34
CA GLU A 226 -21.67 -8.16 34.40
C GLU A 226 -22.24 -7.24 35.49
N HIS A 227 -21.87 -5.94 35.49
CA HIS A 227 -22.22 -4.98 36.52
C HIS A 227 -22.75 -3.68 35.90
N ASP A 228 -24.08 -3.52 35.93
CA ASP A 228 -24.75 -2.38 35.30
C ASP A 228 -24.40 -1.03 35.95
N ASP A 229 -24.26 -1.01 37.28
CA ASP A 229 -23.85 0.17 38.06
C ASP A 229 -22.45 0.65 37.64
N TYR A 230 -21.52 -0.25 37.47
CA TYR A 230 -20.17 0.08 36.98
C TYR A 230 -20.18 0.58 35.53
N ARG A 231 -21.02 -0.03 34.70
CA ARG A 231 -21.21 0.43 33.32
C ARG A 231 -21.75 1.85 33.25
N GLU A 232 -22.74 2.16 34.10
CA GLU A 232 -23.31 3.52 34.20
C GLU A 232 -22.28 4.53 34.70
N GLU A 233 -21.46 4.17 35.70
CA GLU A 233 -20.34 5.01 36.15
C GLU A 233 -19.35 5.28 35.05
N ALA A 234 -19.00 4.30 34.23
CA ALA A 234 -18.09 4.47 33.09
C ALA A 234 -18.71 5.34 31.97
N LEU A 235 -20.01 5.24 31.72
CA LEU A 235 -20.71 6.13 30.80
C LEU A 235 -20.72 7.57 31.31
N ASP A 236 -20.96 7.77 32.61
CA ASP A 236 -20.89 9.09 33.24
C ASP A 236 -19.48 9.66 33.20
N ALA A 237 -18.46 8.86 33.47
CA ALA A 237 -17.07 9.26 33.35
C ALA A 237 -16.70 9.69 31.91
N THR A 238 -17.24 9.01 30.90
CA THR A 238 -17.08 9.39 29.49
C THR A 238 -17.72 10.75 29.23
N PHE A 239 -18.96 10.94 29.69
CA PHE A 239 -19.67 12.21 29.55
C PHE A 239 -18.93 13.36 30.25
N GLN A 240 -18.45 13.16 31.48
CA GLN A 240 -17.70 14.17 32.22
C GLN A 240 -16.37 14.52 31.55
N LEU A 241 -15.64 13.54 31.00
CA LEU A 241 -14.44 13.77 30.18
C LEU A 241 -14.78 14.67 29.00
N GLN A 242 -15.79 14.30 28.23
CA GLN A 242 -16.23 15.02 27.03
C GLN A 242 -16.76 16.42 27.35
N SER A 243 -17.36 16.59 28.51
CA SER A 243 -17.82 17.89 29.04
C SER A 243 -16.69 18.77 29.62
N GLY A 244 -15.46 18.28 29.64
CA GLY A 244 -14.29 19.06 30.01
C GLY A 244 -13.90 19.00 31.49
N LYS A 245 -14.33 17.98 32.24
CA LYS A 245 -13.91 17.80 33.65
C LYS A 245 -12.39 17.78 33.74
N ARG A 246 -11.82 18.73 34.48
CA ARG A 246 -10.39 19.04 34.50
C ARG A 246 -9.51 17.82 34.83
N GLY A 247 -9.85 17.09 35.91
CA GLY A 247 -9.11 15.88 36.33
C GLY A 247 -9.14 14.77 35.28
N TYR A 248 -10.31 14.55 34.66
CA TYR A 248 -10.50 13.52 33.64
C TYR A 248 -9.77 13.88 32.33
N ARG A 249 -9.75 15.15 31.98
CA ARG A 249 -8.94 15.64 30.86
C ARG A 249 -7.45 15.43 31.09
N ALA A 250 -6.96 15.68 32.30
CA ALA A 250 -5.56 15.44 32.64
C ALA A 250 -5.19 13.96 32.59
N ILE A 251 -6.09 13.07 33.02
CA ILE A 251 -5.92 11.61 32.82
C ILE A 251 -5.88 11.26 31.33
N TRP A 252 -6.79 11.81 30.55
CA TRP A 252 -6.86 11.59 29.11
C TRP A 252 -5.58 12.06 28.40
N ASP A 253 -5.02 13.19 28.77
CA ASP A 253 -3.73 13.66 28.25
C ASP A 253 -2.61 12.66 28.52
N HIS A 254 -2.59 12.05 29.72
CA HIS A 254 -1.63 10.99 30.05
C HIS A 254 -1.87 9.72 29.23
N ILE A 255 -3.12 9.29 29.06
CA ILE A 255 -3.47 8.14 28.22
C ILE A 255 -2.97 8.36 26.79
N MET A 256 -3.22 9.53 26.22
CA MET A 256 -2.78 9.90 24.88
C MET A 256 -1.25 9.88 24.75
N ASN A 257 -0.56 10.53 25.68
CA ASN A 257 0.90 10.59 25.64
C ASN A 257 1.55 9.22 25.74
N VAL A 258 1.11 8.38 26.67
CA VAL A 258 1.63 7.02 26.85
C VAL A 258 1.30 6.15 25.65
N SER A 259 0.06 6.20 25.17
CA SER A 259 -0.41 5.37 24.05
C SER A 259 0.24 5.76 22.72
N VAL A 260 0.28 7.06 22.39
CA VAL A 260 0.86 7.54 21.13
C VAL A 260 2.36 7.26 21.07
N THR A 261 3.08 7.43 22.20
CA THR A 261 4.51 7.09 22.28
C THR A 261 4.76 5.61 21.97
N ASP A 262 3.95 4.73 22.53
CA ASP A 262 4.04 3.29 22.27
C ASP A 262 3.65 2.92 20.84
N LEU A 263 2.56 3.50 20.33
CA LEU A 263 2.13 3.29 18.94
C LEU A 263 3.19 3.74 17.92
N LYS A 264 3.80 4.91 18.13
CA LYS A 264 4.89 5.40 17.26
C LYS A 264 6.07 4.44 17.23
N LYS A 265 6.46 3.89 18.38
CA LYS A 265 7.52 2.89 18.47
C LYS A 265 7.15 1.62 17.69
N ASN A 266 5.94 1.10 17.86
CA ASN A 266 5.50 -0.11 17.19
C ASN A 266 5.35 0.07 15.68
N TYR A 267 4.82 1.20 15.22
CA TYR A 267 4.77 1.51 13.78
C TYR A 267 6.16 1.73 13.17
N ALA A 268 7.08 2.37 13.89
CA ALA A 268 8.47 2.49 13.44
C ALA A 268 9.14 1.13 13.26
N ASN A 269 8.86 0.16 14.16
CA ASN A 269 9.32 -1.21 14.02
C ASN A 269 8.76 -1.93 12.77
N LEU A 270 7.61 -1.49 12.28
CA LEU A 270 7.01 -1.93 11.01
C LEU A 270 7.47 -1.12 9.79
N ASN A 271 8.31 -0.11 9.98
CA ASN A 271 8.63 0.87 8.94
C ASN A 271 7.37 1.52 8.34
N VAL A 272 6.46 1.91 9.21
CA VAL A 272 5.21 2.62 8.90
C VAL A 272 5.26 4.00 9.55
N GLU A 273 5.05 5.05 8.77
CA GLU A 273 5.08 6.44 9.23
C GLU A 273 3.80 7.17 8.83
N PHE A 274 3.26 7.95 9.75
CA PHE A 274 2.13 8.83 9.49
C PHE A 274 2.56 10.28 9.48
N ASP A 275 2.01 11.07 8.57
CA ASP A 275 2.24 12.50 8.50
C ASP A 275 1.41 13.24 9.55
N LEU A 276 0.22 12.71 9.87
CA LEU A 276 -0.68 13.24 10.88
C LEU A 276 -1.07 12.18 11.90
N TRP A 277 -1.16 12.62 13.14
CA TRP A 277 -1.65 11.86 14.29
C TRP A 277 -2.91 12.55 14.81
N LYS A 278 -4.04 12.15 14.28
CA LYS A 278 -5.38 12.65 14.60
C LYS A 278 -6.22 11.56 15.26
N GLY A 279 -7.33 11.94 15.86
CA GLY A 279 -8.26 11.03 16.46
C GLY A 279 -9.69 11.52 16.40
N GLU A 280 -10.61 10.72 16.94
CA GLU A 280 -12.02 11.08 17.07
C GLU A 280 -12.19 12.39 17.87
N SER A 281 -11.30 12.65 18.85
CA SER A 281 -11.31 13.88 19.65
C SER A 281 -11.09 15.15 18.82
N ASP A 282 -10.29 15.10 17.78
CA ASP A 282 -10.03 16.24 16.90
C ASP A 282 -11.24 16.66 16.08
N ALA A 283 -12.10 15.70 15.75
CA ALA A 283 -13.30 15.93 14.96
C ALA A 283 -14.46 16.56 15.78
N GLN A 284 -14.40 16.49 17.11
CA GLN A 284 -15.52 16.90 17.97
C GLN A 284 -15.96 18.34 17.78
N LYS A 285 -15.02 19.27 17.59
CA LYS A 285 -15.32 20.70 17.39
C LYS A 285 -16.14 20.99 16.13
N TYR A 286 -16.12 20.12 15.15
CA TYR A 286 -16.85 20.29 13.89
C TYR A 286 -18.28 19.73 13.94
N ILE A 287 -18.60 18.88 14.91
CA ILE A 287 -19.89 18.19 14.98
C ILE A 287 -21.06 19.15 15.17
N PRO A 288 -21.06 20.10 16.14
CA PRO A 288 -22.23 20.97 16.38
C PRO A 288 -22.65 21.76 15.14
N ASP A 289 -21.72 22.45 14.50
CA ASP A 289 -22.00 23.28 13.31
C ASP A 289 -22.42 22.42 12.12
N MET A 290 -21.81 21.26 11.94
CA MET A 290 -22.18 20.30 10.90
C MET A 290 -23.61 19.81 11.09
N VAL A 291 -23.98 19.39 12.30
CA VAL A 291 -25.32 18.90 12.61
C VAL A 291 -26.37 19.99 12.42
N GLU A 292 -26.10 21.20 12.89
CA GLU A 292 -27.00 22.35 12.71
C GLU A 292 -27.21 22.66 11.22
N ARG A 293 -26.15 22.69 10.44
CA ARG A 293 -26.22 22.90 8.99
C ARG A 293 -27.07 21.83 8.30
N LEU A 294 -26.85 20.55 8.61
CA LEU A 294 -27.62 19.45 8.02
C LEU A 294 -29.12 19.53 8.32
N LYS A 295 -29.49 20.01 9.52
CA LYS A 295 -30.89 20.27 9.88
C LYS A 295 -31.45 21.47 9.12
N ASN A 296 -30.76 22.59 9.15
CA ASN A 296 -31.24 23.85 8.58
C ASN A 296 -31.38 23.79 7.06
N GLU A 297 -30.52 23.04 6.38
CA GLU A 297 -30.58 22.84 4.94
C GLU A 297 -31.55 21.72 4.51
N GLY A 298 -32.20 21.06 5.48
CA GLY A 298 -33.24 20.05 5.24
C GLY A 298 -32.71 18.67 4.82
N TYR A 299 -31.41 18.41 4.95
CA TYR A 299 -30.82 17.10 4.67
C TYR A 299 -31.14 16.08 5.76
N ALA A 300 -31.09 16.52 7.03
CA ALA A 300 -31.30 15.66 8.17
C ALA A 300 -32.73 15.80 8.73
N HIS A 301 -33.33 14.66 9.06
CA HIS A 301 -34.67 14.58 9.69
C HIS A 301 -34.69 13.51 10.79
N ILE A 302 -35.73 13.55 11.61
CA ILE A 302 -35.94 12.56 12.68
C ILE A 302 -36.61 11.32 12.10
N ASP A 303 -35.99 10.17 12.31
CA ASP A 303 -36.54 8.85 12.04
C ASP A 303 -36.36 7.96 13.28
N ASN A 304 -37.47 7.43 13.82
CA ASN A 304 -37.49 6.62 15.05
C ASN A 304 -36.71 7.26 16.23
N GLY A 305 -36.77 8.59 16.34
CA GLY A 305 -36.08 9.37 17.36
C GLY A 305 -34.63 9.73 17.07
N ALA A 306 -34.00 9.11 16.10
CA ALA A 306 -32.64 9.42 15.67
C ALA A 306 -32.64 10.48 14.56
N LEU A 307 -31.57 11.27 14.50
CA LEU A 307 -31.35 12.21 13.40
C LEU A 307 -30.61 11.50 12.27
N VAL A 308 -31.18 11.46 11.07
CA VAL A 308 -30.65 10.69 9.93
C VAL A 308 -30.62 11.51 8.63
N VAL A 309 -29.78 11.09 7.70
CA VAL A 309 -29.77 11.57 6.31
C VAL A 309 -30.02 10.38 5.39
N ASP A 310 -31.04 10.47 4.53
CA ASP A 310 -31.32 9.44 3.54
C ASP A 310 -30.25 9.39 2.46
N VAL A 311 -29.71 8.20 2.24
CA VAL A 311 -28.61 7.95 1.29
C VAL A 311 -28.92 6.87 0.25
N LYS A 312 -30.17 6.39 0.23
CA LYS A 312 -30.64 5.42 -0.76
C LYS A 312 -30.62 6.03 -2.17
N GLU A 313 -30.19 5.25 -3.14
CA GLU A 313 -30.18 5.59 -4.57
C GLU A 313 -31.12 4.66 -5.35
N GLU A 314 -31.67 5.15 -6.47
CA GLU A 314 -32.60 4.37 -7.30
C GLU A 314 -31.94 3.10 -7.90
N THR A 315 -30.61 3.11 -8.05
CA THR A 315 -29.82 1.99 -8.58
C THR A 315 -29.51 0.90 -7.57
N ASP A 316 -29.88 1.09 -6.30
CA ASP A 316 -29.58 0.13 -5.25
C ASP A 316 -30.35 -1.17 -5.45
N THR A 317 -29.60 -2.28 -5.48
CA THR A 317 -30.16 -3.64 -5.54
C THR A 317 -30.45 -4.23 -4.16
N LYS A 318 -29.95 -3.56 -3.11
CA LYS A 318 -30.16 -3.92 -1.69
C LYS A 318 -30.63 -2.70 -0.95
N GLU A 319 -31.31 -2.92 0.16
CA GLU A 319 -31.69 -1.83 1.07
C GLU A 319 -30.44 -1.20 1.69
N ILE A 320 -30.31 0.12 1.54
CA ILE A 320 -29.27 0.92 2.17
C ILE A 320 -29.94 1.77 3.26
N PRO A 321 -29.66 1.50 4.53
CA PRO A 321 -30.20 2.30 5.63
C PRO A 321 -29.72 3.74 5.57
N PRO A 322 -30.49 4.70 6.13
CA PRO A 322 -30.04 6.08 6.26
C PRO A 322 -28.72 6.20 7.02
N CYS A 323 -27.92 7.22 6.70
CA CYS A 323 -26.74 7.59 7.47
C CYS A 323 -27.19 8.23 8.80
N MET A 324 -26.81 7.65 9.92
CA MET A 324 -27.21 8.12 11.24
C MET A 324 -26.29 9.26 11.69
N ILE A 325 -26.85 10.44 11.92
CA ILE A 325 -26.11 11.64 12.35
C ILE A 325 -26.05 11.74 13.87
N LEU A 326 -27.17 11.52 14.56
CA LEU A 326 -27.25 11.44 16.02
C LEU A 326 -28.19 10.32 16.44
N LYS A 327 -27.86 9.66 17.55
CA LYS A 327 -28.75 8.71 18.19
C LYS A 327 -29.98 9.41 18.76
N SER A 328 -30.97 8.63 19.18
CA SER A 328 -32.19 9.15 19.82
C SER A 328 -31.96 9.91 21.14
N ASP A 329 -30.85 9.62 21.82
CA ASP A 329 -30.40 10.35 23.02
C ASP A 329 -29.53 11.59 22.68
N GLY A 330 -29.33 11.91 21.40
CA GLY A 330 -28.53 13.02 20.94
C GLY A 330 -27.03 12.76 20.88
N ALA A 331 -26.58 11.54 21.19
CA ALA A 331 -25.16 11.18 21.15
C ALA A 331 -24.66 11.00 19.71
N ALA A 332 -23.43 11.41 19.48
CA ALA A 332 -22.68 11.13 18.24
C ALA A 332 -22.27 9.66 18.16
N LEU A 333 -22.08 9.19 16.95
CA LEU A 333 -21.58 7.85 16.64
C LEU A 333 -20.50 7.88 15.57
N TYR A 334 -20.05 6.72 15.11
CA TYR A 334 -18.97 6.63 14.12
C TYR A 334 -19.28 7.39 12.82
N ASP A 335 -20.51 7.32 12.31
CA ASP A 335 -20.93 8.06 11.12
C ASP A 335 -20.74 9.58 11.33
N THR A 336 -21.14 10.09 12.50
CA THR A 336 -20.99 11.50 12.86
C THR A 336 -19.54 11.91 12.87
N THR A 337 -18.69 11.12 13.51
CA THR A 337 -17.26 11.39 13.65
C THR A 337 -16.56 11.32 12.31
N ASP A 338 -16.87 10.33 11.47
CA ASP A 338 -16.28 10.20 10.14
C ASP A 338 -16.68 11.35 9.21
N LEU A 339 -17.93 11.81 9.27
CA LEU A 339 -18.36 13.00 8.53
C LEU A 339 -17.66 14.28 9.03
N ALA A 340 -17.55 14.44 10.34
CA ALA A 340 -16.83 15.58 10.94
C ALA A 340 -15.33 15.56 10.59
N THR A 341 -14.73 14.39 10.50
CA THR A 341 -13.36 14.21 10.04
C THR A 341 -13.18 14.63 8.58
N LEU A 342 -14.16 14.38 7.71
CA LEU A 342 -14.15 14.89 6.34
C LEU A 342 -14.27 16.41 6.29
N VAL A 343 -15.06 17.04 7.19
CA VAL A 343 -15.08 18.49 7.33
C VAL A 343 -13.70 19.03 7.69
N GLU A 344 -13.01 18.43 8.65
CA GLU A 344 -11.64 18.80 9.03
C GLU A 344 -10.66 18.66 7.87
N ARG A 345 -10.70 17.55 7.16
CA ARG A 345 -9.81 17.29 6.01
C ARG A 345 -10.03 18.27 4.87
N GLU A 346 -11.28 18.65 4.60
CA GLU A 346 -11.60 19.67 3.61
C GLU A 346 -11.05 21.05 4.03
N GLU A 347 -11.14 21.40 5.30
CA GLU A 347 -10.57 22.65 5.85
C GLU A 347 -9.04 22.66 5.74
N LEU A 348 -8.38 21.57 6.13
CA LEU A 348 -6.91 21.50 6.21
C LEU A 348 -6.22 21.30 4.85
N PHE A 349 -6.80 20.53 3.94
CA PHE A 349 -6.12 20.04 2.75
C PHE A 349 -6.85 20.29 1.45
N GLN A 350 -8.16 20.47 1.44
CA GLN A 350 -8.99 20.46 0.23
C GLN A 350 -8.63 19.29 -0.71
N PRO A 351 -8.71 18.04 -0.24
CA PRO A 351 -8.17 16.91 -0.96
C PRO A 351 -8.93 16.65 -2.26
N ASN A 352 -8.22 16.20 -3.29
CA ASN A 352 -8.83 15.68 -4.50
C ASN A 352 -9.36 14.25 -4.29
N GLU A 353 -8.74 13.52 -3.37
CA GLU A 353 -9.15 12.16 -3.03
C GLU A 353 -8.85 11.86 -1.56
N VAL A 354 -9.75 11.08 -0.94
CA VAL A 354 -9.53 10.48 0.39
C VAL A 354 -9.68 8.97 0.24
N ILE A 355 -8.64 8.24 0.62
CA ILE A 355 -8.60 6.77 0.55
C ILE A 355 -8.68 6.22 1.97
N TYR A 356 -9.63 5.31 2.22
CA TYR A 356 -9.79 4.62 3.50
C TYR A 356 -9.35 3.17 3.37
N VAL A 357 -8.30 2.81 4.12
CA VAL A 357 -7.75 1.45 4.16
C VAL A 357 -8.26 0.76 5.42
N VAL A 358 -9.34 0.03 5.29
CA VAL A 358 -10.12 -0.52 6.40
C VAL A 358 -10.59 -1.95 6.12
N ASP A 359 -11.07 -2.63 7.15
CA ASP A 359 -11.65 -3.97 7.00
C ASP A 359 -12.85 -3.96 6.04
N LYS A 360 -12.90 -4.88 5.08
CA LYS A 360 -13.97 -4.97 4.08
C LYS A 360 -15.37 -5.10 4.68
N ARG A 361 -15.49 -5.57 5.92
CA ARG A 361 -16.78 -5.66 6.63
C ARG A 361 -17.41 -4.30 6.94
N GLN A 362 -16.62 -3.23 6.87
CA GLN A 362 -17.10 -1.85 7.07
C GLN A 362 -17.64 -1.20 5.78
N GLU A 363 -17.78 -1.93 4.68
CA GLU A 363 -18.18 -1.38 3.38
C GLU A 363 -19.50 -0.62 3.44
N LEU A 364 -20.52 -1.18 4.09
CA LEU A 364 -21.83 -0.52 4.22
C LEU A 364 -21.73 0.82 4.95
N HIS A 365 -21.01 0.87 6.06
CA HIS A 365 -20.74 2.10 6.81
C HIS A 365 -20.14 3.19 5.90
N PHE A 366 -19.10 2.86 5.13
CA PHE A 366 -18.48 3.83 4.25
C PHE A 366 -19.34 4.20 3.04
N VAL A 367 -20.17 3.30 2.52
CA VAL A 367 -21.20 3.64 1.52
C VAL A 367 -22.11 4.73 2.06
N GLN A 368 -22.62 4.58 3.29
CA GLN A 368 -23.48 5.57 3.93
C GLN A 368 -22.77 6.90 4.15
N VAL A 369 -21.55 6.88 4.70
CA VAL A 369 -20.75 8.09 4.96
C VAL A 369 -20.41 8.82 3.65
N PHE A 370 -19.95 8.11 2.63
CA PHE A 370 -19.57 8.71 1.35
C PHE A 370 -20.74 9.35 0.64
N ARG A 371 -21.88 8.66 0.59
CA ARG A 371 -23.10 9.19 -0.03
C ARG A 371 -23.64 10.40 0.75
N CYS A 372 -23.62 10.35 2.07
CA CYS A 372 -23.99 11.48 2.91
C CYS A 372 -23.08 12.68 2.67
N ALA A 373 -21.76 12.48 2.69
CA ALA A 373 -20.79 13.55 2.48
C ALA A 373 -20.95 14.23 1.11
N LYS A 374 -21.20 13.45 0.06
CA LYS A 374 -21.44 13.97 -1.31
C LYS A 374 -22.78 14.72 -1.40
N LYS A 375 -23.85 14.09 -0.95
CA LYS A 375 -25.21 14.66 -1.02
C LYS A 375 -25.31 15.98 -0.28
N THR A 376 -24.64 16.10 0.87
CA THR A 376 -24.73 17.27 1.74
C THR A 376 -23.66 18.33 1.48
N GLY A 377 -22.78 18.12 0.51
CA GLY A 377 -21.70 19.04 0.19
C GLY A 377 -20.62 19.18 1.28
N ILE A 378 -20.49 18.20 2.18
CA ILE A 378 -19.37 18.11 3.13
C ILE A 378 -18.07 17.99 2.36
N VAL A 379 -18.06 17.25 1.27
CA VAL A 379 -16.97 17.22 0.29
C VAL A 379 -17.45 17.78 -1.04
N LYS A 380 -16.52 18.25 -1.86
CA LYS A 380 -16.82 18.75 -3.21
C LYS A 380 -17.30 17.62 -4.13
N ASP A 381 -18.04 17.95 -5.17
CA ASP A 381 -18.58 16.99 -6.13
C ASP A 381 -17.47 16.21 -6.84
N ASP A 382 -16.33 16.84 -7.11
CA ASP A 382 -15.18 16.24 -7.77
C ASP A 382 -14.19 15.54 -6.79
N THR A 383 -14.38 15.66 -5.48
CA THR A 383 -13.58 14.92 -4.51
C THR A 383 -13.89 13.43 -4.59
N LYS A 384 -12.89 12.62 -4.85
CA LYS A 384 -13.04 11.16 -4.87
C LYS A 384 -12.94 10.59 -3.46
N LEU A 385 -13.90 9.77 -3.07
CA LEU A 385 -13.88 9.00 -1.82
C LEU A 385 -13.71 7.52 -2.18
N THR A 386 -12.62 6.92 -1.72
CA THR A 386 -12.22 5.56 -2.11
C THR A 386 -12.21 4.65 -0.90
N PHE A 387 -12.95 3.55 -0.99
CA PHE A 387 -12.95 2.47 -0.02
C PHE A 387 -11.99 1.37 -0.49
N LEU A 388 -10.88 1.18 0.23
CA LEU A 388 -9.93 0.10 0.01
C LEU A 388 -10.09 -0.92 1.14
N GLY A 389 -11.06 -1.81 0.98
CA GLY A 389 -11.36 -2.85 1.96
C GLY A 389 -10.39 -4.02 1.89
N PHE A 390 -9.90 -4.47 3.04
CA PHE A 390 -9.04 -5.64 3.12
C PHE A 390 -9.71 -6.82 3.83
N GLY A 391 -9.28 -8.02 3.44
CA GLY A 391 -9.73 -9.28 4.02
C GLY A 391 -8.99 -9.65 5.31
N THR A 392 -9.35 -10.79 5.87
CA THR A 392 -8.85 -11.28 7.15
C THR A 392 -7.55 -12.07 6.97
N MET A 393 -6.60 -11.87 7.88
CA MET A 393 -5.44 -12.73 8.05
C MET A 393 -5.84 -13.93 8.95
N ASN A 394 -5.78 -15.12 8.39
CA ASN A 394 -6.20 -16.36 9.06
C ASN A 394 -4.99 -17.23 9.44
N GLY A 395 -5.17 -18.08 10.43
CA GLY A 395 -4.26 -19.18 10.72
C GLY A 395 -4.47 -20.38 9.79
N LYS A 396 -3.64 -21.42 9.93
CA LYS A 396 -3.73 -22.68 9.14
C LYS A 396 -5.07 -23.41 9.31
N ASP A 397 -5.77 -23.15 10.40
CA ASP A 397 -7.12 -23.69 10.68
C ASP A 397 -8.26 -22.92 9.97
N GLY A 398 -7.93 -21.92 9.15
CA GLY A 398 -8.88 -21.08 8.44
C GLY A 398 -9.65 -20.07 9.33
N LYS A 399 -9.31 -19.97 10.61
CA LYS A 399 -9.88 -18.99 11.52
C LYS A 399 -8.96 -17.78 11.67
N PRO A 400 -9.45 -16.63 12.15
CA PRO A 400 -8.59 -15.48 12.41
C PRO A 400 -7.37 -15.86 13.25
N PHE A 401 -6.20 -15.35 12.86
CA PHE A 401 -4.92 -15.70 13.46
C PHE A 401 -4.91 -15.41 14.96
N LYS A 402 -4.62 -16.42 15.78
CA LYS A 402 -4.63 -16.36 17.25
C LYS A 402 -3.37 -16.98 17.85
N THR A 403 -3.11 -16.66 19.11
CA THR A 403 -2.09 -17.37 19.91
C THR A 403 -2.50 -18.83 20.14
N ARG A 404 -1.54 -19.69 20.49
CA ARG A 404 -1.79 -21.08 20.86
C ARG A 404 -2.79 -21.22 22.02
N GLU A 405 -2.87 -20.21 22.88
CA GLU A 405 -3.79 -20.14 24.04
C GLU A 405 -5.18 -19.55 23.68
N GLY A 406 -5.41 -19.23 22.40
CA GLY A 406 -6.72 -18.79 21.90
C GLY A 406 -6.98 -17.29 21.92
N GLY A 407 -6.04 -16.47 22.41
CA GLY A 407 -6.12 -15.00 22.38
C GLY A 407 -5.66 -14.40 21.05
N VAL A 408 -5.94 -13.12 20.84
CA VAL A 408 -5.40 -12.37 19.68
C VAL A 408 -3.91 -12.16 19.90
N MET A 409 -3.09 -12.53 18.90
CA MET A 409 -1.64 -12.35 18.99
C MET A 409 -1.26 -10.87 18.94
N ARG A 410 -0.43 -10.41 19.87
CA ARG A 410 0.17 -9.08 19.79
C ARG A 410 1.10 -8.99 18.60
N LEU A 411 1.05 -7.88 17.90
CA LEU A 411 1.89 -7.63 16.73
C LEU A 411 3.38 -7.70 17.06
N GLU A 412 3.79 -7.15 18.20
CA GLU A 412 5.17 -7.21 18.69
C GLU A 412 5.67 -8.66 18.85
N ASN A 413 4.83 -9.57 19.34
CA ASN A 413 5.18 -10.98 19.50
C ASN A 413 5.38 -11.66 18.14
N LEU A 414 4.51 -11.39 17.18
CA LEU A 414 4.65 -11.93 15.82
C LEU A 414 5.96 -11.48 15.17
N ILE A 415 6.29 -10.20 15.27
CA ILE A 415 7.53 -9.63 14.72
C ILE A 415 8.73 -10.28 15.39
N ARG A 416 8.70 -10.44 16.71
CA ARG A 416 9.78 -11.11 17.47
C ARG A 416 9.97 -12.55 17.04
N GLU A 417 8.91 -13.35 17.00
CA GLU A 417 8.97 -14.77 16.61
C GLU A 417 9.56 -14.95 15.19
N ILE A 418 9.16 -14.12 14.24
CA ILE A 418 9.67 -14.18 12.88
C ILE A 418 11.13 -13.73 12.82
N THR A 419 11.49 -12.67 13.55
CA THR A 419 12.87 -12.19 13.61
C THR A 419 13.81 -13.25 14.24
N GLU A 420 13.40 -13.88 15.31
CA GLU A 420 14.15 -14.99 15.94
C GLU A 420 14.34 -16.15 14.97
N LYS A 421 13.31 -16.56 14.27
CA LYS A 421 13.38 -17.62 13.26
C LYS A 421 14.33 -17.27 12.11
N MET A 422 14.32 -16.02 11.66
CA MET A 422 15.27 -15.55 10.63
C MET A 422 16.70 -15.52 11.17
N TYR A 423 16.90 -15.11 12.43
CA TYR A 423 18.20 -15.13 13.08
C TYR A 423 18.79 -16.55 13.13
N GLU A 424 18.01 -17.55 13.52
CA GLU A 424 18.42 -18.95 13.51
C GLU A 424 18.85 -19.38 12.10
N LYS A 425 18.05 -19.12 11.08
CA LYS A 425 18.37 -19.48 9.68
C LYS A 425 19.64 -18.79 9.14
N ILE A 426 19.83 -17.51 9.49
CA ILE A 426 21.00 -16.74 9.03
C ILE A 426 22.27 -17.22 9.70
N THR A 427 22.21 -17.62 10.97
CA THR A 427 23.38 -18.06 11.75
C THR A 427 23.74 -19.53 11.57
N GLU A 428 22.82 -20.35 11.06
CA GLU A 428 23.00 -21.81 10.94
C GLU A 428 24.24 -22.22 10.12
N ASN A 429 24.59 -21.46 9.07
CA ASN A 429 25.65 -21.82 8.13
C ASN A 429 26.71 -20.72 7.92
N ARG A 430 26.77 -19.68 8.75
CA ARG A 430 27.64 -18.52 8.54
C ARG A 430 28.29 -18.00 9.81
N THR A 431 29.56 -17.58 9.66
CA THR A 431 30.28 -16.83 10.68
C THR A 431 30.11 -15.34 10.40
N VAL A 432 29.11 -14.74 11.01
CA VAL A 432 28.87 -13.28 11.00
C VAL A 432 28.87 -12.77 12.44
N SER A 433 29.15 -11.49 12.66
CA SER A 433 29.03 -10.91 13.99
C SER A 433 27.57 -11.01 14.49
N GLU A 434 27.40 -11.08 15.80
CA GLU A 434 26.07 -11.14 16.40
C GLU A 434 25.22 -9.92 16.05
N GLU A 435 25.83 -8.72 16.03
CA GLU A 435 25.16 -7.48 15.66
C GLU A 435 24.69 -7.48 14.20
N GLU A 436 25.53 -7.94 13.30
CA GLU A 436 25.20 -8.05 11.87
C GLU A 436 24.09 -9.10 11.65
N ALA A 437 24.15 -10.23 12.32
CA ALA A 437 23.13 -11.26 12.25
C ALA A 437 21.77 -10.77 12.75
N LYS A 438 21.74 -10.02 13.86
CA LYS A 438 20.52 -9.42 14.42
C LYS A 438 19.92 -8.36 13.48
N ALA A 439 20.74 -7.47 12.92
CA ALA A 439 20.28 -6.45 11.99
C ALA A 439 19.73 -7.08 10.71
N THR A 440 20.42 -8.06 10.14
CA THR A 440 19.96 -8.80 8.95
C THR A 440 18.67 -9.56 9.24
N ALA A 441 18.58 -10.26 10.38
CA ALA A 441 17.37 -10.99 10.78
C ALA A 441 16.15 -10.08 10.90
N LYS A 442 16.33 -8.87 11.41
CA LYS A 442 15.26 -7.86 11.47
C LYS A 442 14.78 -7.43 10.07
N MET A 443 15.69 -7.16 9.15
CA MET A 443 15.34 -6.78 7.77
C MET A 443 14.64 -7.93 7.03
N VAL A 444 15.17 -9.14 7.13
CA VAL A 444 14.60 -10.32 6.46
C VAL A 444 13.27 -10.73 7.09
N GLY A 445 13.12 -10.60 8.39
CA GLY A 445 11.86 -10.83 9.09
C GLY A 445 10.78 -9.84 8.65
N MET A 446 11.14 -8.58 8.49
CA MET A 446 10.22 -7.55 7.99
C MET A 446 9.80 -7.83 6.55
N ALA A 447 10.73 -8.23 5.70
CA ALA A 447 10.44 -8.65 4.33
C ALA A 447 9.49 -9.87 4.29
N ALA A 448 9.70 -10.85 5.17
CA ALA A 448 8.83 -12.01 5.27
C ALA A 448 7.39 -11.63 5.60
N ILE A 449 7.19 -10.75 6.58
CA ILE A 449 5.87 -10.28 7.00
C ILE A 449 5.20 -9.44 5.91
N LYS A 450 5.87 -8.39 5.45
CA LYS A 450 5.29 -7.42 4.51
C LYS A 450 5.02 -8.02 3.15
N TYR A 451 5.98 -8.74 2.60
CA TYR A 451 5.78 -9.41 1.33
C TYR A 451 4.74 -10.53 1.42
N GLY A 452 4.73 -11.27 2.51
CA GLY A 452 3.74 -12.31 2.76
C GLY A 452 2.31 -11.76 2.77
N ASP A 453 2.08 -10.61 3.41
CA ASP A 453 0.79 -9.91 3.39
C ASP A 453 0.49 -9.29 2.01
N LEU A 454 1.39 -8.43 1.52
CA LEU A 454 1.19 -7.61 0.33
C LEU A 454 1.14 -8.41 -0.98
N SER A 455 1.64 -9.65 -1.01
CA SER A 455 1.53 -10.53 -2.17
C SER A 455 0.11 -11.02 -2.42
N ASN A 456 -0.79 -10.86 -1.44
CA ASN A 456 -2.21 -11.17 -1.56
C ASN A 456 -2.99 -9.94 -2.01
N GLN A 457 -3.99 -10.15 -2.85
CA GLN A 457 -4.94 -9.11 -3.20
C GLN A 457 -5.64 -8.59 -1.92
N ALA A 458 -5.67 -7.28 -1.72
CA ALA A 458 -6.12 -6.67 -0.47
C ALA A 458 -7.49 -7.19 0.01
N ALA A 459 -8.49 -7.25 -0.86
CA ALA A 459 -9.86 -7.67 -0.51
C ALA A 459 -10.01 -9.17 -0.17
N LYS A 460 -8.99 -9.98 -0.43
CA LYS A 460 -9.02 -11.42 -0.14
C LYS A 460 -8.53 -11.74 1.26
N ASP A 461 -9.16 -12.73 1.88
CA ASP A 461 -8.63 -13.39 3.06
C ASP A 461 -7.43 -14.25 2.66
N TYR A 462 -6.46 -14.39 3.54
CA TYR A 462 -5.31 -15.27 3.29
C TYR A 462 -4.86 -15.99 4.57
N VAL A 463 -4.11 -17.06 4.38
CA VAL A 463 -3.50 -17.83 5.49
C VAL A 463 -2.09 -17.33 5.75
N PHE A 464 -1.84 -16.88 6.98
CA PHE A 464 -0.52 -16.52 7.45
C PHE A 464 0.24 -17.79 7.85
N ASP A 465 1.20 -18.18 7.03
CA ASP A 465 2.04 -19.36 7.25
C ASP A 465 3.48 -18.91 7.49
N VAL A 466 3.92 -18.95 8.75
CA VAL A 466 5.26 -18.53 9.16
C VAL A 466 6.36 -19.33 8.43
N ASP A 467 6.19 -20.65 8.26
CA ASP A 467 7.19 -21.49 7.59
C ASP A 467 7.35 -21.13 6.12
N ARG A 468 6.23 -20.91 5.45
CA ARG A 468 6.21 -20.48 4.05
C ARG A 468 6.81 -19.08 3.88
N PHE A 469 6.40 -18.11 4.69
CA PHE A 469 6.82 -16.71 4.53
C PHE A 469 8.27 -16.48 4.89
N THR A 470 8.84 -17.30 5.75
CA THR A 470 10.27 -17.26 6.14
C THR A 470 11.16 -18.14 5.28
N SER A 471 10.63 -18.77 4.22
CA SER A 471 11.42 -19.57 3.28
C SER A 471 12.26 -18.66 2.37
N PHE A 472 13.48 -19.09 2.05
CA PHE A 472 14.33 -18.47 1.04
C PHE A 472 14.05 -18.98 -0.38
N GLU A 473 13.08 -19.85 -0.53
CA GLU A 473 12.66 -20.41 -1.81
C GLU A 473 11.18 -20.08 -2.08
N GLY A 474 10.84 -19.93 -3.35
CA GLY A 474 9.49 -19.61 -3.79
C GLY A 474 9.15 -18.13 -3.72
N ASN A 475 7.87 -17.82 -3.76
CA ASN A 475 7.37 -16.44 -3.81
C ASN A 475 7.30 -15.83 -2.41
N THR A 476 8.44 -15.40 -1.88
CA THR A 476 8.61 -14.89 -0.51
C THR A 476 9.48 -13.65 -0.46
N GLY A 477 9.33 -12.85 0.60
CA GLY A 477 10.21 -11.71 0.87
C GLY A 477 11.68 -12.09 1.00
N PRO A 478 12.04 -13.11 1.80
CA PRO A 478 13.42 -13.59 1.89
C PRO A 478 14.03 -13.99 0.54
N TYR A 479 13.28 -14.61 -0.35
CA TYR A 479 13.74 -14.93 -1.70
C TYR A 479 14.09 -13.67 -2.52
N ILE A 480 13.25 -12.66 -2.47
CA ILE A 480 13.53 -11.38 -3.14
C ILE A 480 14.78 -10.72 -2.59
N LEU A 481 14.93 -10.67 -1.25
CA LEU A 481 16.13 -10.11 -0.63
C LEU A 481 17.39 -10.89 -0.99
N TYR A 482 17.31 -12.21 -1.00
CA TYR A 482 18.43 -13.06 -1.41
C TYR A 482 18.86 -12.79 -2.86
N THR A 483 17.91 -12.58 -3.76
CA THR A 483 18.18 -12.17 -5.15
C THR A 483 18.90 -10.82 -5.22
N ILE A 484 18.42 -9.82 -4.48
CA ILE A 484 19.04 -8.48 -4.42
C ILE A 484 20.47 -8.58 -3.88
N VAL A 485 20.68 -9.32 -2.80
CA VAL A 485 22.00 -9.50 -2.18
C VAL A 485 22.96 -10.21 -3.13
N ARG A 486 22.48 -11.20 -3.88
CA ARG A 486 23.27 -11.87 -4.92
C ARG A 486 23.73 -10.88 -6.00
N ILE A 487 22.83 -10.01 -6.49
CA ILE A 487 23.18 -8.96 -7.45
C ILE A 487 24.23 -8.02 -6.85
N LYS A 488 24.02 -7.51 -5.63
CA LYS A 488 24.98 -6.65 -4.92
C LYS A 488 26.35 -7.32 -4.81
N SER A 489 26.42 -8.61 -4.48
CA SER A 489 27.65 -9.37 -4.38
C SER A 489 28.40 -9.44 -5.71
N ILE A 490 27.70 -9.66 -6.82
CA ILE A 490 28.31 -9.68 -8.16
C ILE A 490 28.87 -8.30 -8.52
N LEU A 491 28.10 -7.24 -8.31
CA LEU A 491 28.53 -5.87 -8.58
C LEU A 491 29.75 -5.46 -7.73
N ASN A 492 29.78 -5.84 -6.46
CA ASN A 492 30.91 -5.56 -5.57
C ASN A 492 32.17 -6.31 -6.02
N LYS A 493 32.08 -7.59 -6.36
CA LYS A 493 33.23 -8.37 -6.91
C LYS A 493 33.75 -7.79 -8.21
N TYR A 494 32.87 -7.29 -9.07
CA TYR A 494 33.30 -6.60 -10.30
C TYR A 494 34.10 -5.33 -9.98
N LYS A 495 33.67 -4.50 -9.05
CA LYS A 495 34.42 -3.31 -8.59
C LYS A 495 35.75 -3.68 -7.93
N GLU A 496 35.75 -4.69 -7.05
CA GLU A 496 36.96 -5.17 -6.36
C GLU A 496 38.01 -5.71 -7.32
N SER A 497 37.61 -6.17 -8.51
CA SER A 497 38.54 -6.56 -9.57
C SER A 497 39.25 -5.38 -10.26
N GLY A 498 39.03 -4.15 -9.82
CA GLY A 498 39.61 -2.93 -10.35
C GLY A 498 38.97 -2.41 -11.65
N LYS A 499 37.83 -2.97 -12.04
CA LYS A 499 37.06 -2.52 -13.22
C LYS A 499 36.19 -1.34 -12.91
N SER A 500 36.12 -0.37 -13.84
CA SER A 500 35.27 0.83 -13.67
C SER A 500 33.79 0.52 -13.90
N MET A 501 32.97 1.20 -13.15
CA MET A 501 31.50 1.28 -13.37
C MET A 501 31.12 2.42 -14.32
N ASP A 502 32.09 3.22 -14.77
CA ASP A 502 31.83 4.32 -15.68
C ASP A 502 31.66 3.78 -17.11
N ASP A 503 30.82 4.43 -17.89
CA ASP A 503 30.55 4.12 -19.30
C ASP A 503 30.10 2.66 -19.59
N ILE A 504 29.48 2.02 -18.59
CA ILE A 504 28.80 0.75 -18.83
C ILE A 504 27.45 1.01 -19.49
N LYS A 505 27.13 0.20 -20.51
CA LYS A 505 25.84 0.27 -21.24
C LYS A 505 25.28 -1.12 -21.50
N ILE A 506 23.98 -1.23 -21.47
CA ILE A 506 23.26 -2.42 -21.89
C ILE A 506 23.33 -2.49 -23.42
N LEU A 507 23.74 -3.65 -23.95
CA LEU A 507 23.75 -3.97 -25.36
C LEU A 507 22.61 -4.94 -25.70
N ALA A 508 22.34 -5.14 -26.98
CA ALA A 508 21.38 -6.14 -27.43
C ALA A 508 21.69 -7.52 -26.81
N ALA A 509 20.65 -8.21 -26.38
CA ALA A 509 20.78 -9.51 -25.70
C ALA A 509 21.53 -10.53 -26.56
N ALA A 510 22.47 -11.25 -25.94
CA ALA A 510 23.26 -12.31 -26.55
C ALA A 510 22.69 -13.71 -26.31
N SER A 511 21.68 -13.84 -25.39
CA SER A 511 21.02 -15.11 -25.05
C SER A 511 19.57 -14.92 -24.76
N GLU A 512 18.79 -16.01 -24.77
CA GLU A 512 17.35 -15.98 -24.46
C GLU A 512 17.08 -15.61 -22.99
N SER A 513 17.93 -16.04 -22.05
CA SER A 513 17.76 -15.68 -20.64
C SER A 513 18.10 -14.20 -20.37
N GLU A 514 19.08 -13.64 -21.06
CA GLU A 514 19.36 -12.20 -21.01
C GLU A 514 18.21 -11.39 -21.60
N LYS A 515 17.69 -11.80 -22.76
CA LYS A 515 16.53 -11.18 -23.40
C LYS A 515 15.30 -11.21 -22.48
N ALA A 516 15.02 -12.33 -21.85
CA ALA A 516 13.90 -12.46 -20.92
C ALA A 516 14.05 -11.48 -19.73
N LEU A 517 15.24 -11.36 -19.15
CA LEU A 517 15.51 -10.40 -18.08
C LEU A 517 15.33 -8.95 -18.55
N MET A 518 15.85 -8.61 -19.72
CA MET A 518 15.71 -7.26 -20.31
C MET A 518 14.25 -6.89 -20.54
N LEU A 519 13.44 -7.81 -21.07
CA LEU A 519 12.02 -7.59 -21.31
C LEU A 519 11.22 -7.47 -20.01
N GLU A 520 11.55 -8.25 -18.98
CA GLU A 520 10.93 -8.07 -17.64
C GLU A 520 11.27 -6.71 -17.04
N ALA A 521 12.54 -6.28 -17.10
CA ALA A 521 12.94 -4.96 -16.63
C ALA A 521 12.18 -3.85 -17.36
N ALA A 522 12.00 -3.96 -18.67
CA ALA A 522 11.30 -2.96 -19.49
C ALA A 522 9.82 -2.76 -19.14
N LYS A 523 9.17 -3.71 -18.44
CA LYS A 523 7.77 -3.61 -18.02
C LYS A 523 7.54 -2.65 -16.86
N PHE A 524 8.57 -2.22 -16.14
CA PHE A 524 8.45 -1.51 -14.88
C PHE A 524 7.49 -0.31 -14.95
N GLY A 525 7.60 0.56 -15.94
CA GLY A 525 6.72 1.73 -16.10
C GLY A 525 5.23 1.35 -16.23
N SER A 526 4.93 0.32 -17.03
CA SER A 526 3.56 -0.18 -17.20
C SER A 526 3.01 -0.81 -15.92
N VAL A 527 3.86 -1.56 -15.19
CA VAL A 527 3.49 -2.15 -13.90
C VAL A 527 3.15 -1.06 -12.90
N MET A 528 3.99 -0.02 -12.78
CA MET A 528 3.76 1.07 -11.83
C MET A 528 2.48 1.85 -12.11
N GLN A 529 2.14 2.07 -13.37
CA GLN A 529 0.87 2.68 -13.72
C GLN A 529 -0.31 1.82 -13.23
N ASN A 530 -0.32 0.53 -13.53
CA ASN A 530 -1.39 -0.38 -13.12
C ASN A 530 -1.50 -0.50 -11.60
N VAL A 531 -0.36 -0.57 -10.91
CA VAL A 531 -0.30 -0.60 -9.44
C VAL A 531 -0.95 0.64 -8.84
N TYR A 532 -0.65 1.81 -9.38
CA TYR A 532 -1.20 3.08 -8.92
C TYR A 532 -2.70 3.21 -9.21
N GLU A 533 -3.11 2.93 -10.43
CA GLU A 533 -4.53 3.03 -10.84
C GLU A 533 -5.45 2.12 -10.04
N GLU A 534 -4.97 0.93 -9.70
CA GLU A 534 -5.74 -0.08 -8.97
C GLU A 534 -5.46 -0.09 -7.45
N LEU A 535 -4.54 0.74 -6.97
CA LEU A 535 -4.07 0.75 -5.57
C LEU A 535 -3.69 -0.67 -5.12
N ALA A 536 -2.85 -1.34 -5.92
CA ALA A 536 -2.64 -2.79 -5.86
C ALA A 536 -1.17 -3.18 -5.59
N PRO A 537 -0.68 -3.10 -4.34
CA PRO A 537 0.69 -3.52 -4.00
C PRO A 537 1.02 -4.97 -4.39
N HIS A 538 0.03 -5.87 -4.42
CA HIS A 538 0.23 -7.27 -4.83
C HIS A 538 0.77 -7.40 -6.27
N LYS A 539 0.51 -6.44 -7.13
CA LYS A 539 1.05 -6.42 -8.49
C LYS A 539 2.54 -6.09 -8.53
N ILE A 540 3.04 -5.28 -7.57
CA ILE A 540 4.49 -5.11 -7.38
C ILE A 540 5.12 -6.45 -6.98
N CYS A 541 4.53 -7.15 -6.02
CA CYS A 541 5.03 -8.45 -5.57
C CYS A 541 5.10 -9.46 -6.72
N ALA A 542 4.06 -9.56 -7.53
CA ALA A 542 4.03 -10.44 -8.70
C ALA A 542 5.15 -10.06 -9.70
N TYR A 543 5.30 -8.78 -9.98
CA TYR A 543 6.31 -8.28 -10.91
C TYR A 543 7.74 -8.58 -10.44
N ILE A 544 8.08 -8.25 -9.19
CA ILE A 544 9.44 -8.49 -8.69
C ILE A 544 9.77 -9.97 -8.52
N TYR A 545 8.78 -10.81 -8.30
CA TYR A 545 8.97 -12.25 -8.32
C TYR A 545 9.34 -12.74 -9.73
N ASP A 546 8.65 -12.29 -10.77
CA ASP A 546 8.97 -12.62 -12.15
C ASP A 546 10.35 -12.08 -12.56
N LEU A 547 10.66 -10.84 -12.16
CA LEU A 547 11.97 -10.22 -12.43
C LEU A 547 13.10 -10.97 -11.72
N ALA A 548 12.90 -11.37 -10.47
CA ALA A 548 13.87 -12.17 -9.70
C ALA A 548 14.10 -13.54 -10.35
N ASN A 549 13.04 -14.21 -10.81
CA ASN A 549 13.15 -15.48 -11.52
C ASN A 549 13.92 -15.34 -12.85
N ALA A 550 13.62 -14.29 -13.62
CA ALA A 550 14.33 -14.01 -14.87
C ALA A 550 15.83 -13.75 -14.62
N PHE A 551 16.16 -12.96 -13.57
CA PHE A 551 17.55 -12.75 -13.17
C PHE A 551 18.22 -14.06 -12.74
N ASN A 552 17.60 -14.86 -11.89
CA ASN A 552 18.19 -16.11 -11.40
C ASN A 552 18.45 -17.10 -12.55
N ARG A 553 17.55 -17.18 -13.52
CA ARG A 553 17.76 -17.97 -14.74
C ARG A 553 18.97 -17.47 -15.51
N PHE A 554 19.06 -16.17 -15.79
CA PHE A 554 20.22 -15.56 -16.45
C PHE A 554 21.52 -15.83 -15.70
N TYR A 555 21.52 -15.67 -14.38
CA TYR A 555 22.67 -15.93 -13.52
C TYR A 555 23.16 -17.39 -13.60
N HIS A 556 22.25 -18.36 -13.63
CA HIS A 556 22.61 -19.79 -13.73
C HIS A 556 23.13 -20.18 -15.10
N GLU A 557 22.66 -19.55 -16.15
CA GLU A 557 23.04 -19.84 -17.55
C GLU A 557 24.27 -19.04 -18.01
N THR A 558 24.70 -18.02 -17.27
CA THR A 558 25.74 -17.06 -17.73
C THR A 558 26.85 -16.90 -16.71
N LYS A 559 28.09 -17.04 -17.18
CA LYS A 559 29.31 -16.78 -16.38
C LYS A 559 29.66 -15.29 -16.36
N ILE A 560 28.86 -14.49 -15.65
CA ILE A 560 28.92 -13.02 -15.68
C ILE A 560 30.33 -12.46 -15.39
N LEU A 561 30.93 -12.85 -14.26
CA LEU A 561 32.25 -12.36 -13.85
C LEU A 561 33.41 -13.01 -14.62
N ALA A 562 33.19 -14.14 -15.25
CA ALA A 562 34.14 -14.85 -16.05
C ALA A 562 33.93 -14.68 -17.57
N GLU A 563 33.09 -13.74 -17.98
CA GLU A 563 32.91 -13.35 -19.38
C GLU A 563 34.23 -12.72 -19.88
N GLU A 564 34.77 -13.27 -20.98
CA GLU A 564 36.03 -12.83 -21.58
C GLU A 564 35.84 -11.61 -22.47
N ASP A 565 34.69 -11.46 -23.12
CA ASP A 565 34.35 -10.28 -23.89
C ASP A 565 34.03 -9.11 -22.94
N GLU A 566 34.91 -8.14 -22.88
CA GLU A 566 34.80 -6.98 -22.00
C GLU A 566 33.49 -6.17 -22.23
N GLN A 567 33.07 -6.04 -23.48
CA GLN A 567 31.84 -5.29 -23.81
C GLN A 567 30.59 -6.03 -23.34
N LYS A 568 30.55 -7.34 -23.53
CA LYS A 568 29.46 -8.17 -23.00
C LYS A 568 29.45 -8.15 -21.49
N GLN A 569 30.61 -8.26 -20.83
CA GLN A 569 30.68 -8.20 -19.38
C GLN A 569 30.16 -6.85 -18.86
N LYS A 570 30.54 -5.73 -19.45
CA LYS A 570 30.03 -4.39 -19.11
C LYS A 570 28.51 -4.30 -19.30
N SER A 571 27.98 -4.89 -20.37
CA SER A 571 26.54 -4.95 -20.61
C SER A 571 25.80 -5.74 -19.52
N TYR A 572 26.35 -6.89 -19.13
CA TYR A 572 25.76 -7.68 -18.01
C TYR A 572 25.76 -6.88 -16.72
N ILE A 573 26.85 -6.19 -16.40
CA ILE A 573 26.93 -5.35 -15.18
C ILE A 573 25.96 -4.20 -15.22
N ALA A 574 25.77 -3.54 -16.36
CA ALA A 574 24.77 -2.49 -16.54
C ALA A 574 23.34 -3.03 -16.34
N LEU A 575 23.03 -4.19 -16.90
CA LEU A 575 21.72 -4.83 -16.74
C LEU A 575 21.46 -5.24 -15.29
N LEU A 576 22.47 -5.74 -14.58
CA LEU A 576 22.36 -6.09 -13.16
C LEU A 576 22.17 -4.85 -12.30
N THR A 577 22.81 -3.73 -12.62
CA THR A 577 22.64 -2.46 -11.93
C THR A 577 21.20 -1.98 -12.04
N LEU A 578 20.65 -1.95 -13.25
CA LEU A 578 19.25 -1.58 -13.48
C LEU A 578 18.29 -2.55 -12.76
N THR A 579 18.54 -3.85 -12.83
CA THR A 579 17.70 -4.86 -12.15
C THR A 579 17.68 -4.66 -10.64
N ARG A 580 18.86 -4.41 -10.04
CA ARG A 580 18.97 -4.06 -8.61
C ARG A 580 18.15 -2.83 -8.27
N ASP A 581 18.26 -1.78 -9.07
CA ASP A 581 17.61 -0.50 -8.80
C ASP A 581 16.09 -0.62 -8.92
N ILE A 582 15.59 -1.38 -9.89
CA ILE A 582 14.15 -1.70 -9.99
C ILE A 582 13.68 -2.50 -8.76
N LEU A 583 14.38 -3.57 -8.40
CA LEU A 583 14.02 -4.39 -7.24
C LEU A 583 14.04 -3.57 -5.94
N THR A 584 15.08 -2.76 -5.75
CA THR A 584 15.23 -1.91 -4.55
C THR A 584 14.12 -0.86 -4.47
N THR A 585 13.78 -0.22 -5.59
CA THR A 585 12.65 0.72 -5.66
C THR A 585 11.34 0.02 -5.31
N CYS A 586 11.10 -1.15 -5.86
CA CYS A 586 9.88 -1.92 -5.57
C CYS A 586 9.75 -2.32 -4.10
N ILE A 587 10.81 -2.81 -3.47
CA ILE A 587 10.76 -3.19 -2.06
C ILE A 587 10.62 -1.97 -1.14
N ASP A 588 11.18 -0.82 -1.49
CA ASP A 588 10.94 0.43 -0.79
C ASP A 588 9.45 0.82 -0.83
N LEU A 589 8.81 0.70 -2.00
CA LEU A 589 7.37 0.92 -2.15
C LEU A 589 6.51 -0.08 -1.35
N LEU A 590 7.02 -1.26 -1.10
CA LEU A 590 6.40 -2.26 -0.21
C LEU A 590 6.75 -2.03 1.27
N GLY A 591 7.71 -1.16 1.57
CA GLY A 591 8.05 -0.73 2.92
C GLY A 591 9.10 -1.59 3.64
N PHE A 592 10.00 -2.27 2.93
CA PHE A 592 11.11 -2.99 3.54
C PHE A 592 12.41 -2.78 2.77
N GLU A 593 13.51 -3.19 3.35
CA GLU A 593 14.88 -2.95 2.88
C GLU A 593 15.66 -4.24 2.70
N ALA A 594 16.68 -4.20 1.84
CA ALA A 594 17.62 -5.30 1.65
C ALA A 594 18.91 -5.05 2.43
N PRO A 595 19.46 -6.07 3.13
CA PRO A 595 20.78 -5.99 3.71
C PRO A 595 21.88 -5.98 2.62
N GLU A 596 23.10 -5.59 3.01
CA GLU A 596 24.24 -5.60 2.07
C GLU A 596 24.72 -7.03 1.78
N ARG A 597 24.56 -7.91 2.76
CA ARG A 597 24.87 -9.34 2.64
C ARG A 597 23.98 -10.18 3.53
N MET A 598 23.84 -11.42 3.14
CA MET A 598 22.90 -12.36 3.74
C MET A 598 23.46 -13.77 3.75
#